data_e7d8fdbd439a8df5e668c2bd12eef6b8
#
_entry.id   e7d8fdbd439a8df5e668c2bd12eef6b8
#
_cell.length_a   1.000
_cell.length_b   1.000
_cell.length_c   1.000
_cell.angle_alpha   90.00
_cell.angle_beta   90.00
_cell.angle_gamma   90.00
#
_symmetry.space_group_name_H-M   'P 1'
#
loop_
_entity.id
_entity.type
_entity.pdbx_description
1 polymer ?
#
loop_
_entity_poly.entity_id
_entity_poly.type
_entity_poly.pdbx_seq_one_letter_code
_entity_poly.pdbx_strand_id
1 'polypeptide(L)'
;MVRKAAYFLEDTIEPFYKGERLIANSVVMDGDKTLLTNNETVHVTDYVEATEYDIPGYYVTLQGTYNEYTRSNVKKVFSPKTTAAADKVLKEEKAIAIKSKSKSGWQMYYRIKNFLADLRPPFAGTTHKAQGGTFPAVFIDKLNINKCKNPATRARLFYVALTRASKNVYINS
;
A
#
# COMPACT_ATOMS: atom_id res chain seq x y z
N MET A 1 6.84 -6.09 8.98
CA MET A 1 8.21 -6.17 9.49
C MET A 1 8.94 -4.82 9.54
N VAL A 2 8.81 -3.95 8.55
CA VAL A 2 9.51 -2.64 8.51
C VAL A 2 9.03 -1.66 9.59
N ARG A 3 7.73 -1.66 9.96
CA ARG A 3 7.22 -0.81 11.05
C ARG A 3 7.84 -1.14 12.41
N LYS A 4 8.10 -2.43 12.72
CA LYS A 4 8.75 -2.83 13.97
C LYS A 4 10.18 -2.33 14.09
N ALA A 5 10.89 -2.13 12.98
CA ALA A 5 12.28 -1.66 13.01
C ALA A 5 12.41 -0.15 13.24
N ALA A 6 11.39 0.64 12.89
CA ALA A 6 11.43 2.09 13.02
C ALA A 6 11.05 2.60 14.43
N TYR A 7 10.37 1.79 15.25
CA TYR A 7 9.75 2.22 16.51
C TYR A 7 10.17 1.32 17.70
N PHE A 8 11.45 0.99 17.80
CA PHE A 8 12.00 0.11 18.86
C PHE A 8 11.92 0.68 20.29
N LEU A 9 11.36 1.87 20.48
CA LEU A 9 11.39 2.58 21.76
C LEU A 9 10.01 2.78 22.41
N GLU A 10 8.91 2.32 21.80
CA GLU A 10 7.57 2.47 22.39
C GLU A 10 6.91 1.11 22.62
N ASP A 11 6.37 0.90 23.82
CA ASP A 11 5.68 -0.32 24.23
C ASP A 11 4.36 -0.58 23.47
N THR A 12 3.82 0.44 22.82
CA THR A 12 2.60 0.36 22.00
C THR A 12 2.87 0.83 20.58
N ILE A 13 2.71 -0.08 19.62
CA ILE A 13 2.81 0.28 18.19
C ILE A 13 1.45 0.79 17.71
N GLU A 14 1.34 2.09 17.50
CA GLU A 14 0.15 2.68 16.88
C GLU A 14 0.00 2.23 15.42
N PRO A 15 -1.25 2.07 14.94
CA PRO A 15 -1.52 1.69 13.54
C PRO A 15 -1.01 2.74 12.55
N PHE A 16 -1.10 4.03 12.92
CA PHE A 16 -0.62 5.18 12.16
C PHE A 16 -0.05 6.23 13.09
N TYR A 17 0.90 7.02 12.58
CA TYR A 17 1.46 8.17 13.30
C TYR A 17 1.11 9.47 12.57
N LYS A 18 0.80 10.51 13.33
CA LYS A 18 0.55 11.83 12.75
C LYS A 18 1.81 12.36 12.04
N GLY A 19 1.66 12.78 10.79
CA GLY A 19 2.77 13.17 9.93
C GLY A 19 3.46 11.99 9.22
N GLU A 20 3.07 10.73 9.49
CA GLU A 20 3.62 9.57 8.79
C GLU A 20 3.39 9.68 7.28
N ARG A 21 4.46 9.50 6.52
CA ARG A 21 4.40 9.46 5.06
C ARG A 21 4.06 8.05 4.58
N LEU A 22 3.01 7.94 3.79
CA LEU A 22 2.55 6.68 3.21
C LEU A 22 2.41 6.80 1.68
N ILE A 23 2.37 5.66 1.02
CA ILE A 23 2.08 5.54 -0.42
C ILE A 23 0.83 4.67 -0.58
N ALA A 24 -0.12 5.14 -1.36
CA ALA A 24 -1.27 4.34 -1.80
C ALA A 24 -0.80 3.26 -2.79
N ASN A 25 -0.99 1.99 -2.44
CA ASN A 25 -0.54 0.86 -3.28
C ASN A 25 -1.58 0.46 -4.34
N SER A 26 -2.76 1.06 -4.29
CA SER A 26 -3.86 0.86 -5.23
C SER A 26 -4.69 2.14 -5.35
N VAL A 27 -5.50 2.20 -6.40
CA VAL A 27 -6.53 3.24 -6.50
C VAL A 27 -7.58 3.00 -5.41
N VAL A 28 -7.98 4.06 -4.71
CA VAL A 28 -9.06 4.04 -3.71
C VAL A 28 -10.21 4.88 -4.22
N MET A 29 -11.42 4.32 -4.19
CA MET A 29 -12.63 4.98 -4.68
C MET A 29 -13.73 4.94 -3.63
N ASP A 30 -14.54 5.99 -3.59
CA ASP A 30 -15.82 6.03 -2.88
C ASP A 30 -16.92 6.29 -3.91
N GLY A 31 -17.66 5.24 -4.25
CA GLY A 31 -18.55 5.25 -5.40
C GLY A 31 -17.77 5.54 -6.70
N ASP A 32 -18.16 6.58 -7.42
CA ASP A 32 -17.50 7.02 -8.65
C ASP A 32 -16.37 8.02 -8.43
N LYS A 33 -16.15 8.43 -7.17
CA LYS A 33 -15.11 9.41 -6.82
C LYS A 33 -13.80 8.72 -6.50
N THR A 34 -12.74 9.06 -7.24
CA THR A 34 -11.37 8.66 -6.89
C THR A 34 -10.87 9.47 -5.70
N LEU A 35 -10.57 8.80 -4.59
CA LEU A 35 -9.98 9.40 -3.41
C LEU A 35 -8.45 9.40 -3.48
N LEU A 36 -7.84 8.27 -3.85
CA LEU A 36 -6.40 8.13 -4.01
C LEU A 36 -6.08 7.48 -5.34
N THR A 37 -5.01 7.94 -5.97
CA THR A 37 -4.42 7.31 -7.14
C THR A 37 -3.33 6.32 -6.76
N ASN A 38 -3.01 5.37 -7.64
CA ASN A 38 -1.92 4.42 -7.40
C ASN A 38 -0.57 5.15 -7.30
N ASN A 39 0.24 4.79 -6.31
CA ASN A 39 1.53 5.40 -5.97
C ASN A 39 1.44 6.86 -5.49
N GLU A 40 0.26 7.36 -5.17
CA GLU A 40 0.12 8.70 -4.55
C GLU A 40 0.76 8.70 -3.17
N THR A 41 1.62 9.70 -2.93
CA THR A 41 2.23 9.93 -1.62
C THR A 41 1.34 10.83 -0.78
N VAL A 42 1.07 10.41 0.45
CA VAL A 42 0.18 11.11 1.38
C VAL A 42 0.79 11.15 2.78
N HIS A 43 0.34 12.08 3.60
CA HIS A 43 0.72 12.19 5.00
C HIS A 43 -0.51 11.97 5.88
N VAL A 44 -0.36 11.19 6.93
CA VAL A 44 -1.41 10.95 7.92
C VAL A 44 -1.59 12.19 8.79
N THR A 45 -2.82 12.68 8.90
CA THR A 45 -3.16 13.79 9.81
C THR A 45 -3.91 13.30 11.03
N ASP A 46 -4.76 12.27 10.86
CA ASP A 46 -5.56 11.69 11.92
C ASP A 46 -6.06 10.30 11.54
N TYR A 47 -6.50 9.50 12.51
CA TYR A 47 -7.17 8.22 12.25
C TYR A 47 -8.18 7.89 13.36
N VAL A 48 -9.21 7.14 13.00
CA VAL A 48 -10.26 6.68 13.91
C VAL A 48 -10.57 5.22 13.61
N GLU A 49 -10.67 4.38 14.64
CA GLU A 49 -11.07 2.99 14.48
C GLU A 49 -12.52 2.89 14.02
N ALA A 50 -12.78 2.02 13.06
CA ALA A 50 -14.09 1.80 12.46
C ALA A 50 -14.21 0.39 11.90
N THR A 51 -15.45 -0.01 11.59
CA THR A 51 -15.73 -1.27 10.88
C THR A 51 -16.57 -0.95 9.66
N GLU A 52 -16.13 -1.42 8.49
CA GLU A 52 -16.85 -1.26 7.23
C GLU A 52 -16.93 -2.60 6.50
N TYR A 53 -18.12 -2.97 6.00
CA TYR A 53 -18.37 -4.26 5.35
C TYR A 53 -17.91 -5.47 6.20
N ASP A 54 -18.13 -5.41 7.51
CA ASP A 54 -17.66 -6.41 8.49
C ASP A 54 -16.11 -6.56 8.56
N ILE A 55 -15.38 -5.60 8.01
CA ILE A 55 -13.93 -5.52 8.07
C ILE A 55 -13.54 -4.52 9.16
N PRO A 56 -12.85 -4.94 10.24
CA PRO A 56 -12.29 -4.02 11.21
C PRO A 56 -11.12 -3.24 10.59
N GLY A 57 -11.05 -1.95 10.85
CA GLY A 57 -10.05 -1.08 10.25
C GLY A 57 -10.03 0.33 10.85
N TYR A 58 -9.56 1.26 10.06
CA TYR A 58 -9.41 2.65 10.44
C TYR A 58 -9.83 3.57 9.31
N TYR A 59 -10.60 4.58 9.62
CA TYR A 59 -10.68 5.74 8.77
C TYR A 59 -9.45 6.60 8.97
N VAL A 60 -8.65 6.73 7.94
CA VAL A 60 -7.41 7.52 7.97
C VAL A 60 -7.64 8.82 7.22
N THR A 61 -7.40 9.92 7.90
CA THR A 61 -7.43 11.25 7.31
C THR A 61 -6.04 11.57 6.76
N LEU A 62 -5.97 11.89 5.48
CA LEU A 62 -4.75 12.04 4.73
C LEU A 62 -4.65 13.42 4.10
N GLN A 63 -3.46 13.97 4.07
CA GLN A 63 -3.12 15.16 3.31
C GLN A 63 -2.20 14.77 2.16
N GLY A 64 -2.54 15.16 0.92
CA GLY A 64 -1.70 14.96 -0.25
C GLY A 64 -0.40 15.76 -0.16
N THR A 65 0.64 15.31 -0.85
CA THR A 65 1.88 16.08 -0.97
C THR A 65 1.59 17.36 -1.72
N TYR A 66 2.00 18.49 -1.13
CA TYR A 66 1.76 19.82 -1.66
C TYR A 66 2.42 20.00 -3.03
N ASN A 67 1.63 20.24 -4.05
CA ASN A 67 2.06 20.92 -5.27
C ASN A 67 1.54 22.36 -5.17
N GLU A 68 2.37 23.35 -5.46
CA GLU A 68 2.07 24.80 -5.34
C GLU A 68 0.76 25.24 -6.03
N TYR A 69 0.16 24.39 -6.84
CA TYR A 69 -1.06 24.66 -7.61
C TYR A 69 -2.31 23.94 -7.10
N THR A 70 -2.22 23.07 -6.10
CA THR A 70 -3.39 22.35 -5.55
C THR A 70 -3.58 22.68 -4.07
N ARG A 71 -4.75 23.28 -3.73
CA ARG A 71 -5.22 23.40 -2.34
C ARG A 71 -5.14 22.04 -1.67
N SER A 72 -4.66 22.00 -0.42
CA SER A 72 -4.53 20.80 0.40
C SER A 72 -5.85 20.01 0.42
N ASN A 73 -5.96 18.98 -0.39
CA ASN A 73 -7.09 18.09 -0.38
C ASN A 73 -6.93 17.11 0.78
N VAL A 74 -7.63 17.37 1.86
CA VAL A 74 -7.83 16.40 2.94
C VAL A 74 -8.70 15.28 2.39
N LYS A 75 -8.21 14.06 2.44
CA LYS A 75 -8.89 12.85 1.98
C LYS A 75 -9.11 11.92 3.17
N LYS A 76 -10.28 11.32 3.27
CA LYS A 76 -10.58 10.30 4.28
C LYS A 76 -10.80 8.97 3.59
N VAL A 77 -10.01 7.97 3.94
CA VAL A 77 -10.04 6.63 3.35
C VAL A 77 -10.12 5.56 4.41
N PHE A 78 -10.68 4.40 4.08
CA PHE A 78 -10.75 3.27 5.00
C PHE A 78 -9.61 2.28 4.73
N SER A 79 -8.77 2.04 5.75
CA SER A 79 -7.67 1.07 5.71
C SER A 79 -7.99 -0.11 6.63
N PRO A 80 -8.01 -1.35 6.14
CA PRO A 80 -8.29 -2.52 6.97
C PRO A 80 -7.17 -2.75 8.00
N LYS A 81 -7.54 -3.20 9.20
CA LYS A 81 -6.60 -3.52 10.29
C LYS A 81 -5.64 -4.64 9.89
N THR A 82 -6.11 -5.61 9.12
CA THR A 82 -5.30 -6.69 8.57
C THR A 82 -5.72 -7.01 7.14
N THR A 83 -4.75 -7.35 6.31
CA THR A 83 -5.00 -7.86 4.94
C THR A 83 -5.82 -9.15 4.96
N ALA A 84 -5.61 -10.00 5.97
CA ALA A 84 -6.33 -11.27 6.08
C ALA A 84 -7.85 -11.08 6.26
N ALA A 85 -8.29 -10.09 7.06
CA ALA A 85 -9.71 -9.78 7.24
C ALA A 85 -10.34 -9.27 5.93
N ALA A 86 -9.65 -8.36 5.23
CA ALA A 86 -10.09 -7.87 3.93
C ALA A 86 -10.16 -8.99 2.88
N ASP A 87 -9.13 -9.82 2.80
CA ASP A 87 -9.06 -10.94 1.85
C ASP A 87 -10.16 -11.97 2.07
N LYS A 88 -10.55 -12.21 3.34
CA LYS A 88 -11.66 -13.12 3.68
C LYS A 88 -12.96 -12.61 3.08
N VAL A 89 -13.34 -11.37 3.38
CA VAL A 89 -14.58 -10.76 2.87
C VAL A 89 -14.55 -10.67 1.34
N LEU A 90 -13.45 -10.26 0.74
CA LEU A 90 -13.33 -10.21 -0.72
C LEU A 90 -13.45 -11.59 -1.40
N LYS A 91 -12.97 -12.67 -0.77
CA LYS A 91 -13.16 -14.04 -1.26
C LYS A 91 -14.61 -14.47 -1.18
N GLU A 92 -15.30 -14.16 -0.09
CA GLU A 92 -16.73 -14.47 0.11
C GLU A 92 -17.58 -13.73 -0.93
N GLU A 93 -17.41 -12.42 -1.08
CA GLU A 93 -18.13 -11.62 -2.06
C GLU A 93 -17.85 -12.06 -3.51
N LYS A 94 -16.62 -12.42 -3.82
CA LYS A 94 -16.26 -12.98 -5.13
C LYS A 94 -16.96 -14.32 -5.38
N ALA A 95 -17.04 -15.20 -4.38
CA ALA A 95 -17.74 -16.48 -4.50
C ALA A 95 -19.25 -16.28 -4.75
N ILE A 96 -19.87 -15.31 -4.05
CA ILE A 96 -21.26 -14.92 -4.27
C ILE A 96 -21.46 -14.40 -5.70
N ALA A 97 -20.58 -13.50 -6.18
CA ALA A 97 -20.65 -12.96 -7.53
C ALA A 97 -20.54 -14.04 -8.62
N ILE A 98 -19.65 -15.02 -8.42
CA ILE A 98 -19.47 -16.15 -9.35
C ILE A 98 -20.71 -17.04 -9.34
N LYS A 99 -21.26 -17.37 -8.15
CA LYS A 99 -22.43 -18.25 -7.99
C LYS A 99 -23.69 -17.62 -8.55
N SER A 100 -23.93 -16.36 -8.28
CA SER A 100 -25.12 -15.63 -8.74
C SER A 100 -25.08 -15.30 -10.21
N LYS A 101 -23.91 -15.25 -10.83
CA LYS A 101 -23.66 -14.77 -12.21
C LYS A 101 -24.29 -13.40 -12.48
N SER A 102 -24.56 -12.62 -11.43
CA SER A 102 -25.28 -11.35 -11.51
C SER A 102 -24.31 -10.17 -11.64
N LYS A 103 -24.74 -9.15 -12.40
CA LYS A 103 -24.02 -7.87 -12.50
C LYS A 103 -23.89 -7.19 -11.12
N SER A 104 -24.95 -7.28 -10.30
CA SER A 104 -24.97 -6.67 -8.96
C SER A 104 -23.94 -7.29 -8.02
N GLY A 105 -23.74 -8.62 -8.05
CA GLY A 105 -22.71 -9.29 -7.26
C GLY A 105 -21.31 -8.81 -7.60
N TRP A 106 -21.00 -8.66 -8.88
CA TRP A 106 -19.71 -8.12 -9.30
C TRP A 106 -19.55 -6.64 -8.93
N GLN A 107 -20.62 -5.85 -9.03
CA GLN A 107 -20.58 -4.44 -8.60
C GLN A 107 -20.26 -4.32 -7.11
N MET A 108 -20.87 -5.17 -6.24
CA MET A 108 -20.59 -5.17 -4.81
C MET A 108 -19.13 -5.56 -4.52
N TYR A 109 -18.63 -6.64 -5.14
CA TYR A 109 -17.24 -7.05 -5.00
C TYR A 109 -16.26 -5.92 -5.36
N TYR A 110 -16.43 -5.28 -6.51
CA TYR A 110 -15.55 -4.19 -6.93
C TYR A 110 -15.71 -2.94 -6.08
N ARG A 111 -16.92 -2.65 -5.60
CA ARG A 111 -17.16 -1.54 -4.68
C ARG A 111 -16.34 -1.70 -3.40
N ILE A 112 -16.42 -2.86 -2.76
CA ILE A 112 -15.62 -3.15 -1.55
C ILE A 112 -14.13 -3.12 -1.88
N LYS A 113 -13.70 -3.81 -2.92
CA LYS A 113 -12.29 -3.89 -3.31
C LYS A 113 -11.68 -2.52 -3.56
N ASN A 114 -12.37 -1.63 -4.24
CA ASN A 114 -11.87 -0.30 -4.58
C ASN A 114 -11.99 0.70 -3.41
N PHE A 115 -12.85 0.42 -2.43
CA PHE A 115 -13.02 1.22 -1.23
C PHE A 115 -11.87 1.03 -0.24
N LEU A 116 -11.28 -0.16 -0.18
CA LEU A 116 -10.21 -0.50 0.77
C LEU A 116 -8.88 0.13 0.36
N ALA A 117 -8.30 0.94 1.26
CA ALA A 117 -7.00 1.55 1.05
C ALA A 117 -5.87 0.64 1.51
N ASP A 118 -4.97 0.28 0.58
CA ASP A 118 -3.68 -0.35 0.90
C ASP A 118 -2.62 0.75 1.03
N LEU A 119 -2.43 1.23 2.25
CA LEU A 119 -1.46 2.27 2.60
C LEU A 119 -0.17 1.63 3.11
N ARG A 120 0.96 1.99 2.53
CA ARG A 120 2.27 1.40 2.87
C ARG A 120 3.33 2.46 3.09
N PRO A 121 4.27 2.23 4.03
CA PRO A 121 5.44 3.08 4.18
C PRO A 121 6.25 3.12 2.87
N PRO A 122 6.82 4.27 2.49
CA PRO A 122 7.55 4.45 1.22
C PRO A 122 8.93 3.77 1.20
N PHE A 123 9.37 3.21 2.34
CA PHE A 123 10.73 2.67 2.51
C PHE A 123 10.92 1.26 1.97
N ALA A 124 9.86 0.57 1.61
CA ALA A 124 9.92 -0.77 1.04
C ALA A 124 8.99 -0.88 -0.16
N GLY A 125 9.53 -1.35 -1.27
CA GLY A 125 8.79 -1.52 -2.51
C GLY A 125 9.33 -2.66 -3.35
N THR A 126 8.59 -3.02 -4.39
CA THR A 126 9.12 -3.96 -5.39
C THR A 126 10.13 -3.25 -6.29
N THR A 127 11.07 -4.01 -6.85
CA THR A 127 12.04 -3.50 -7.82
C THR A 127 11.36 -2.77 -8.99
N HIS A 128 10.22 -3.26 -9.44
CA HIS A 128 9.44 -2.62 -10.51
C HIS A 128 8.92 -1.23 -10.10
N LYS A 129 8.45 -1.07 -8.86
CA LYS A 129 7.98 0.24 -8.35
C LYS A 129 9.12 1.23 -8.09
N ALA A 130 10.32 0.74 -7.79
CA ALA A 130 11.49 1.57 -7.62
C ALA A 130 12.08 2.07 -8.96
N GLN A 131 11.61 1.54 -10.08
CA GLN A 131 12.10 1.94 -11.40
C GLN A 131 11.80 3.42 -11.67
N GLY A 132 12.80 4.15 -12.13
CA GLY A 132 12.76 5.61 -12.32
C GLY A 132 13.16 6.43 -11.09
N GLY A 133 13.15 5.85 -9.88
CA GLY A 133 13.61 6.51 -8.65
C GLY A 133 15.13 6.35 -8.44
N THR A 134 15.75 7.30 -7.73
CA THR A 134 17.15 7.25 -7.28
C THR A 134 17.18 7.52 -5.77
N PHE A 135 17.91 6.69 -5.04
CA PHE A 135 17.97 6.73 -3.57
C PHE A 135 19.42 6.78 -3.09
N PRO A 136 19.74 7.51 -2.01
CA PRO A 136 21.10 7.53 -1.46
C PRO A 136 21.59 6.14 -1.04
N ALA A 137 20.71 5.33 -0.45
CA ALA A 137 21.01 3.97 -0.02
C ALA A 137 19.87 3.03 -0.42
N VAL A 138 20.21 1.83 -0.86
CA VAL A 138 19.25 0.78 -1.25
C VAL A 138 19.60 -0.51 -0.53
N PHE A 139 18.59 -1.11 0.13
CA PHE A 139 18.68 -2.42 0.75
C PHE A 139 17.97 -3.43 -0.16
N ILE A 140 18.71 -4.42 -0.64
CA ILE A 140 18.20 -5.42 -1.58
C ILE A 140 17.99 -6.75 -0.85
N ASP A 141 16.74 -7.22 -0.84
CA ASP A 141 16.41 -8.58 -0.39
C ASP A 141 16.72 -9.59 -1.50
N LYS A 142 17.96 -10.09 -1.50
CA LYS A 142 18.45 -11.11 -2.45
C LYS A 142 17.63 -12.39 -2.40
N LEU A 143 17.22 -12.80 -1.19
CA LEU A 143 16.45 -14.04 -1.02
C LEU A 143 15.09 -13.93 -1.70
N ASN A 144 14.48 -12.77 -1.67
CA ASN A 144 13.21 -12.54 -2.37
C ASN A 144 13.38 -12.53 -3.89
N ILE A 145 14.41 -11.84 -4.40
CA ILE A 145 14.70 -11.82 -5.84
C ILE A 145 15.04 -13.22 -6.36
N ASN A 146 15.72 -14.04 -5.57
CA ASN A 146 16.06 -15.43 -5.93
C ASN A 146 14.86 -16.36 -6.06
N LYS A 147 13.68 -16.01 -5.51
CA LYS A 147 12.43 -16.74 -5.73
C LYS A 147 11.94 -16.64 -7.18
N CYS A 148 12.45 -15.69 -7.96
CA CYS A 148 12.15 -15.59 -9.39
C CYS A 148 12.78 -16.78 -10.14
N LYS A 149 11.92 -17.65 -10.70
CA LYS A 149 12.35 -18.88 -11.39
C LYS A 149 13.09 -18.61 -12.71
N ASN A 150 12.76 -17.50 -13.38
CA ASN A 150 13.37 -17.15 -14.66
C ASN A 150 14.73 -16.44 -14.43
N PRO A 151 15.87 -17.01 -14.86
CA PRO A 151 17.19 -16.44 -14.64
C PRO A 151 17.37 -15.05 -15.28
N ALA A 152 16.86 -14.85 -16.49
CA ALA A 152 16.98 -13.58 -17.19
C ALA A 152 16.18 -12.47 -16.47
N THR A 153 14.96 -12.78 -16.02
CA THR A 153 14.15 -11.84 -15.21
C THR A 153 14.81 -11.54 -13.88
N ARG A 154 15.38 -12.56 -13.21
CA ARG A 154 16.13 -12.39 -11.95
C ARG A 154 17.32 -11.45 -12.12
N ALA A 155 18.12 -11.64 -13.19
CA ALA A 155 19.24 -10.76 -13.49
C ALA A 155 18.80 -9.30 -13.73
N ARG A 156 17.70 -9.11 -14.47
CA ARG A 156 17.12 -7.78 -14.70
C ARG A 156 16.64 -7.11 -13.39
N LEU A 157 16.00 -7.86 -12.50
CA LEU A 157 15.56 -7.37 -11.20
C LEU A 157 16.77 -6.90 -10.36
N PHE A 158 17.84 -7.69 -10.32
CA PHE A 158 19.08 -7.30 -9.65
C PHE A 158 19.69 -6.04 -10.26
N TYR A 159 19.82 -5.99 -11.57
CA TYR A 159 20.34 -4.83 -12.26
C TYR A 159 19.54 -3.56 -11.94
N VAL A 160 18.21 -3.62 -12.06
CA VAL A 160 17.35 -2.48 -11.74
C VAL A 160 17.51 -2.06 -10.28
N ALA A 161 17.53 -3.00 -9.34
CA ALA A 161 17.67 -2.69 -7.92
C ALA A 161 19.02 -2.02 -7.61
N LEU A 162 20.12 -2.55 -8.14
CA LEU A 162 21.48 -1.99 -7.98
C LEU A 162 21.60 -0.57 -8.52
N THR A 163 21.03 -0.33 -9.70
CA THR A 163 21.11 0.98 -10.37
C THR A 163 20.22 2.05 -9.72
N ARG A 164 19.47 1.72 -8.68
CA ARG A 164 18.67 2.70 -7.93
C ARG A 164 19.46 3.44 -6.86
N ALA A 165 20.59 2.90 -6.44
CA ALA A 165 21.43 3.54 -5.43
C ALA A 165 22.35 4.59 -6.04
N SER A 166 22.40 5.80 -5.44
CA SER A 166 23.37 6.83 -5.80
C SER A 166 24.64 6.79 -4.97
N LYS A 167 24.59 6.16 -3.77
CA LYS A 167 25.75 6.08 -2.87
C LYS A 167 26.04 4.66 -2.40
N ASN A 168 25.09 4.02 -1.72
CA ASN A 168 25.34 2.74 -1.03
C ASN A 168 24.31 1.69 -1.42
N VAL A 169 24.78 0.45 -1.59
CA VAL A 169 23.95 -0.74 -1.77
C VAL A 169 24.26 -1.73 -0.66
N TYR A 170 23.21 -2.23 -0.02
CA TYR A 170 23.27 -3.27 1.00
C TYR A 170 22.49 -4.48 0.50
N ILE A 171 23.10 -5.65 0.54
CA ILE A 171 22.48 -6.90 0.07
C ILE A 171 22.52 -7.89 1.23
N ASN A 172 21.35 -8.48 1.58
CA ASN A 172 21.33 -9.57 2.52
C ASN A 172 21.92 -10.84 1.89
N SER A 173 22.69 -11.55 2.67
CA SER A 173 23.26 -12.87 2.30
C SER A 173 22.26 -13.98 2.53
#